data_1207f1992804aea61e391715457caf46
#
_entry.id   1207f1992804aea61e391715457caf46
#
_cell.length_a   1.000
_cell.length_b   1.000
_cell.length_c   1.000
_cell.angle_alpha   90.00
_cell.angle_beta   90.00
_cell.angle_gamma   90.00
#
_symmetry.space_group_name_H-M   'P 1'
#
loop_
_entity.id
_entity.type
_entity.pdbx_description
1 polymer ?
#
loop_
_entity_poly.entity_id
_entity_poly.type
_entity_poly.pdbx_seq_one_letter_code
_entity_poly.pdbx_strand_id
1 'polypeptide(L)' 'MCLSDAYEIRDGKQNLVCSRVCNVSADGENVTLTDLMGIRKIVPGKLKKVDLMSNVI' A
#
# COMPACT_ATOMS: atom_id res chain seq x y z
N MET A 1 -1.35 16.86 -4.03
CA MET A 1 -0.91 15.47 -4.01
C MET A 1 -1.67 14.70 -2.94
N CYS A 2 -2.22 13.57 -3.30
CA CYS A 2 -2.96 12.75 -2.35
C CYS A 2 -2.05 11.67 -1.81
N LEU A 3 -1.99 11.56 -0.49
CA LEU A 3 -1.23 10.50 0.18
C LEU A 3 -2.21 9.46 0.68
N SER A 4 -1.85 8.20 0.50
CA SER A 4 -2.76 7.10 0.80
C SER A 4 -2.26 6.27 1.97
N ASP A 5 -3.21 5.63 2.65
CA ASP A 5 -2.92 4.62 3.65
C ASP A 5 -3.02 3.26 3.00
N ALA A 6 -2.00 2.44 3.18
CA ALA A 6 -1.96 1.09 2.61
C ALA A 6 -2.23 0.06 3.70
N TYR A 7 -3.11 -0.88 3.37
CA TYR A 7 -3.51 -1.94 4.28
C TYR A 7 -3.23 -3.29 3.65
N GLU A 8 -2.88 -4.26 4.46
CA GLU A 8 -2.91 -5.65 4.02
C GLU A 8 -4.17 -6.32 4.55
N ILE A 9 -4.70 -7.24 3.76
CA ILE A 9 -5.83 -8.06 4.18
C ILE A 9 -5.29 -9.47 4.40
N ARG A 10 -5.40 -9.93 5.65
CA ARG A 10 -4.93 -11.25 6.03
C ARG A 10 -5.97 -11.91 6.92
N ASP A 11 -6.41 -13.09 6.51
CA ASP A 11 -7.44 -13.84 7.22
C ASP A 11 -8.71 -13.01 7.44
N GLY A 12 -9.08 -12.22 6.43
CA GLY A 12 -10.24 -11.36 6.49
C GLY A 12 -10.06 -10.11 7.34
N LYS A 13 -8.87 -9.88 7.86
CA LYS A 13 -8.59 -8.70 8.69
C LYS A 13 -7.75 -7.69 7.93
N GLN A 14 -8.03 -6.42 8.16
CA GLN A 14 -7.38 -5.29 7.52
C GLN A 14 -6.42 -4.65 8.52
N ASN A 15 -5.14 -4.63 8.17
CA ASN A 15 -4.11 -4.06 9.02
C ASN A 15 -3.34 -2.98 8.28
N LEU A 16 -3.13 -1.83 8.91
CA LEU A 16 -2.37 -0.75 8.32
C LEU A 16 -0.89 -1.14 8.24
N VAL A 17 -0.30 -1.06 7.05
CA VAL A 17 1.11 -1.38 6.85
C VAL A 17 1.96 -0.16 6.51
N CYS A 18 1.37 0.86 5.92
CA CYS A 18 2.13 2.06 5.55
C CYS A 18 1.20 3.25 5.38
N SER A 19 1.60 4.38 5.94
CA SER A 19 0.85 5.64 5.79
C SER A 19 1.59 6.58 4.87
N ARG A 20 0.87 7.54 4.32
CA ARG A 20 1.40 8.58 3.45
C ARG A 20 2.15 8.00 2.27
N VAL A 21 1.54 7.00 1.65
CA VAL A 21 2.10 6.32 0.50
C VAL A 21 1.93 7.20 -0.73
N CYS A 22 3.01 7.43 -1.45
CA CYS A 22 2.97 8.21 -2.69
C CYS A 22 3.34 7.40 -3.92
N ASN A 23 3.81 6.16 -3.75
CA ASN A 23 4.17 5.30 -4.88
C ASN A 23 3.91 3.85 -4.52
N VAL A 24 3.34 3.11 -5.48
CA VAL A 24 3.05 1.69 -5.33
C VAL A 24 3.60 0.96 -6.55
N SER A 25 4.36 -0.09 -6.32
CA SER A 25 4.88 -0.94 -7.38
C SER A 25 4.56 -2.39 -7.04
N ALA A 26 4.03 -3.14 -7.99
CA ALA A 26 3.67 -4.54 -7.79
C ALA A 26 4.36 -5.39 -8.84
N ASP A 27 4.94 -6.51 -8.41
CA ASP A 27 5.68 -7.40 -9.31
C ASP A 27 5.10 -8.81 -9.40
N GLY A 28 3.94 -9.05 -8.87
CA GLY A 28 3.28 -10.36 -8.91
C GLY A 28 3.36 -11.11 -7.60
N GLU A 29 4.42 -10.96 -6.83
CA GLU A 29 4.58 -11.63 -5.54
C GLU A 29 4.68 -10.64 -4.38
N ASN A 30 5.19 -9.44 -4.67
CA ASN A 30 5.38 -8.41 -3.66
C ASN A 30 4.84 -7.09 -4.12
N VAL A 31 4.44 -6.26 -3.15
CA VAL A 31 4.05 -4.88 -3.39
C VAL A 31 5.05 -4.00 -2.65
N THR A 32 5.64 -3.06 -3.37
CA THR A 32 6.55 -2.09 -2.78
C THR A 32 5.82 -0.78 -2.59
N LEU A 33 5.77 -0.31 -1.36
CA LEU A 33 5.13 0.94 -0.99
C LEU A 33 6.21 1.96 -0.65
N THR A 34 6.13 3.13 -1.25
CA THR A 34 7.06 4.22 -0.96
C THR A 34 6.30 5.35 -0.32
N ASP A 35 6.74 5.80 0.84
CA ASP A 35 6.08 6.88 1.55
C ASP A 35 6.63 8.24 1.14
N LEU A 36 6.06 9.29 1.72
CA LEU A 36 6.41 10.67 1.42
C LEU A 36 7.89 10.96 1.69
N MET A 37 8.49 10.24 2.64
CA MET A 37 9.90 10.43 2.99
C MET A 37 10.83 9.63 2.10
N GLY A 38 10.31 8.87 1.15
CA GLY A 38 11.10 8.04 0.26
C GLY A 38 11.45 6.68 0.85
N ILE A 39 10.90 6.34 2.00
CA ILE A 39 11.15 5.04 2.62
C ILE A 39 10.28 4.00 1.93
N ARG A 40 10.91 2.88 1.57
CA ARG A 40 10.23 1.78 0.89
C ARG A 40 9.94 0.65 1.84
N LYS A 41 8.76 0.08 1.69
CA LYS A 41 8.36 -1.10 2.43
C LYS A 41 7.89 -2.15 1.44
N ILE A 42 8.48 -3.34 1.50
CA ILE A 42 8.10 -4.45 0.63
C ILE A 42 7.19 -5.37 1.42
N VAL A 43 6.00 -5.61 0.86
CA VAL A 43 4.98 -6.42 1.50
C VAL A 43 4.68 -7.61 0.60
N PRO A 44 4.78 -8.84 1.10
CA PRO A 44 4.43 -10.00 0.28
C PRO A 44 2.92 -10.01 0.03
N GLY A 45 2.54 -10.33 -1.20
CA GLY A 45 1.15 -10.40 -1.59
C GLY A 45 0.90 -9.72 -2.91
N LYS A 46 -0.38 -9.62 -3.24
CA LYS A 46 -0.82 -9.02 -4.50
C LYS A 46 -1.61 -7.76 -4.22
N LEU A 47 -1.47 -6.79 -5.12
CA LEU A 47 -2.27 -5.58 -5.06
C LEU A 47 -3.73 -5.95 -5.35
N LYS A 48 -4.62 -5.61 -4.41
CA LYS A 48 -6.03 -5.94 -4.54
C LYS A 48 -6.84 -4.76 -5.04
N LYS A 49 -6.61 -3.58 -4.47
CA LYS A 49 -7.43 -2.42 -4.77
C LYS A 49 -6.66 -1.14 -4.49
N VAL A 50 -6.86 -0.16 -5.35
CA VAL A 50 -6.38 1.20 -5.12
C VAL A 50 -7.60 2.11 -5.24
N ASP A 51 -7.93 2.82 -4.17
CA ASP A 51 -9.04 3.74 -4.14
C ASP A 51 -8.49 5.15 -3.95
N LEU A 52 -8.47 5.91 -5.03
CA LEU A 52 -7.90 7.27 -5.01
C LEU A 52 -8.87 8.29 -4.47
N MET A 53 -10.15 7.98 -4.39
CA MET A 53 -11.14 8.88 -3.79
C MET A 53 -11.04 8.85 -2.27
N SER A 54 -10.81 7.67 -1.72
CA SER A 54 -10.68 7.49 -0.27
C SER A 54 -9.23 7.46 0.19
N ASN A 55 -8.28 7.46 -0.74
CA ASN A 55 -6.84 7.36 -0.47
C ASN A 55 -6.50 6.10 0.32
N VAL A 56 -7.00 4.96 -0.16
CA VAL A 56 -6.79 3.66 0.46
C VAL A 56 -6.23 2.69 -0.57
N ILE A 57 -5.19 1.96 -0.16
CA ILE A 57 -4.56 0.92 -0.98
C ILE A 57 -4.67 -0.41 -0.28
#